data_b545be35990984cd227c73c8042c7b1e
#
_entry.id   b545be35990984cd227c73c8042c7b1e
#
_cell.length_a   1.000
_cell.length_b   1.000
_cell.length_c   1.000
_cell.angle_alpha   90.00
_cell.angle_beta   90.00
_cell.angle_gamma   90.00
#
_symmetry.space_group_name_H-M   'P 1'
#
loop_
_entity.id
_entity.type
_entity.pdbx_description
1 polymer ?
#
loop_
_entity_poly.entity_id
_entity_poly.type
_entity_poly.pdbx_seq_one_letter_code
_entity_poly.pdbx_strand_id
1 'polypeptide(L)'
;MALDEHRITSVSQLCDLWKGVYRGKAGVDWSGLLPYYDEDLFFKDSIQEIRGMADFAAMTERLARRSRDLKYVIHCATMDGNLIFVEWEMVISYKKFPTSSVYGTSRITLREGKIIEQRDYYDLWGDIIDNIPFLKKGYRRFMKKRFG
;
A
#
# COMPACT_ATOMS: atom_id res chain seq x y z
N MET A 1 16.46 -6.79 28.78
CA MET A 1 15.48 -7.08 27.71
C MET A 1 15.06 -5.74 27.12
N ALA A 2 15.56 -5.39 25.97
CA ALA A 2 15.10 -4.18 25.29
C ALA A 2 13.62 -4.41 24.95
N LEU A 3 12.73 -3.57 25.51
CA LEU A 3 11.34 -3.50 25.05
C LEU A 3 11.42 -3.15 23.56
N ASP A 4 10.86 -3.99 22.72
CA ASP A 4 10.73 -3.69 21.29
C ASP A 4 9.87 -2.44 21.16
N GLU A 5 10.51 -1.28 20.97
CA GLU A 5 9.88 0.03 20.97
C GLU A 5 8.92 0.25 19.79
N HIS A 6 9.00 -0.62 18.76
CA HIS A 6 8.26 -0.48 17.52
C HIS A 6 6.93 -1.26 17.56
N ARG A 7 5.95 -0.73 18.31
CA ARG A 7 4.60 -1.31 18.40
C ARG A 7 3.54 -0.29 18.03
N ILE A 8 2.57 -0.72 17.24
CA ILE A 8 1.39 0.07 16.91
C ILE A 8 0.39 -0.07 18.06
N THR A 9 0.04 1.06 18.66
CA THR A 9 -0.89 1.15 19.79
C THR A 9 -2.15 1.93 19.45
N SER A 10 -2.15 2.64 18.32
CA SER A 10 -3.30 3.42 17.87
C SER A 10 -3.33 3.56 16.36
N VAL A 11 -4.52 3.79 15.81
CA VAL A 11 -4.71 4.07 14.40
C VAL A 11 -4.03 5.36 13.96
N SER A 12 -4.00 6.38 14.83
CA SER A 12 -3.32 7.66 14.54
C SER A 12 -1.82 7.46 14.35
N GLN A 13 -1.18 6.67 15.20
CA GLN A 13 0.24 6.33 15.08
C GLN A 13 0.54 5.66 13.74
N LEU A 14 -0.27 4.67 13.34
CA LEU A 14 -0.09 4.01 12.03
C LEU A 14 -0.22 4.99 10.87
N CYS A 15 -1.23 5.87 10.91
CA CYS A 15 -1.42 6.88 9.87
C CYS A 15 -0.23 7.84 9.77
N ASP A 16 0.34 8.25 10.89
CA ASP A 16 1.50 9.14 10.91
C ASP A 16 2.76 8.44 10.39
N LEU A 17 2.96 7.17 10.72
CA LEU A 17 4.03 6.34 10.17
C LEU A 17 3.91 6.21 8.64
N TRP A 18 2.72 5.95 8.12
CA TRP A 18 2.49 5.84 6.68
C TRP A 18 2.70 7.17 5.95
N LYS A 19 2.24 8.29 6.51
CA LYS A 19 2.52 9.62 5.96
C LYS A 19 4.02 9.91 5.93
N GLY A 20 4.77 9.44 6.93
CA GLY A 20 6.22 9.60 7.00
C GLY A 20 7.01 8.85 5.92
N VAL A 21 6.43 7.82 5.30
CA VAL A 21 7.03 7.08 4.17
C VAL A 21 7.14 7.96 2.92
N TYR A 22 6.16 8.84 2.68
CA TYR A 22 6.02 9.61 1.44
C TYR A 22 6.48 11.05 1.67
N ARG A 23 7.70 11.35 1.25
CA ARG A 23 8.40 12.62 1.53
C ARG A 23 8.36 13.61 0.37
N GLY A 24 7.41 13.49 -0.55
CA GLY A 24 7.31 14.36 -1.72
C GLY A 24 8.58 14.28 -2.59
N LYS A 25 9.20 15.45 -2.87
CA LYS A 25 10.42 15.53 -3.70
C LYS A 25 11.63 14.80 -3.10
N ALA A 26 11.65 14.56 -1.78
CA ALA A 26 12.69 13.79 -1.11
C ALA A 26 12.56 12.26 -1.32
N GLY A 27 11.51 11.84 -2.01
CA GLY A 27 11.29 10.44 -2.37
C GLY A 27 10.50 9.64 -1.33
N VAL A 28 10.62 8.32 -1.43
CA VAL A 28 9.89 7.34 -0.62
C VAL A 28 10.89 6.62 0.27
N ASP A 29 10.63 6.58 1.58
CA ASP A 29 11.48 5.92 2.55
C ASP A 29 10.66 5.09 3.53
N TRP A 30 10.77 3.78 3.42
CA TRP A 30 10.08 2.80 4.25
C TRP A 30 10.81 2.47 5.55
N SER A 31 12.05 2.92 5.73
CA SER A 31 12.90 2.52 6.85
C SER A 31 12.28 2.79 8.22
N GLY A 32 11.50 3.86 8.36
CA GLY A 32 10.80 4.21 9.59
C GLY A 32 9.57 3.36 9.89
N LEU A 33 8.98 2.73 8.88
CA LEU A 33 7.79 1.89 9.01
C LEU A 33 8.13 0.39 9.13
N LEU A 34 9.16 -0.08 8.43
CA LEU A 34 9.54 -1.50 8.41
C LEU A 34 9.71 -2.13 9.80
N PRO A 35 10.27 -1.46 10.83
CA PRO A 35 10.39 -2.03 12.17
C PRO A 35 9.07 -2.39 12.87
N TYR A 36 7.94 -1.86 12.39
CA TYR A 36 6.61 -2.16 12.92
C TYR A 36 5.97 -3.41 12.32
N TYR A 37 6.60 -4.01 11.31
CA TYR A 37 6.18 -5.27 10.73
C TYR A 37 6.81 -6.45 11.45
N ASP A 38 6.06 -7.55 11.52
CA ASP A 38 6.55 -8.81 12.08
C ASP A 38 7.43 -9.55 11.07
N GLU A 39 8.39 -10.33 11.54
CA GLU A 39 9.27 -11.16 10.71
C GLU A 39 8.48 -12.17 9.85
N ASP A 40 7.37 -12.69 10.41
CA ASP A 40 6.47 -13.64 9.75
C ASP A 40 5.37 -12.96 8.92
N LEU A 41 5.55 -11.70 8.55
CA LEU A 41 4.57 -10.94 7.79
C LEU A 41 3.98 -11.72 6.61
N PHE A 42 2.66 -11.66 6.46
CA PHE A 42 1.96 -12.01 5.24
C PHE A 42 1.36 -10.77 4.59
N PHE A 43 1.83 -10.44 3.40
CA PHE A 43 1.32 -9.33 2.59
C PHE A 43 0.64 -9.88 1.34
N LYS A 44 -0.51 -9.30 0.99
CA LYS A 44 -1.23 -9.63 -0.25
C LYS A 44 -1.86 -8.38 -0.86
N ASP A 45 -1.72 -8.23 -2.15
CA ASP A 45 -2.44 -7.23 -2.94
C ASP A 45 -3.03 -7.84 -4.23
N SER A 46 -3.45 -7.01 -5.18
CA SER A 46 -4.01 -7.45 -6.46
C SER A 46 -2.97 -8.07 -7.40
N ILE A 47 -1.68 -7.91 -7.11
CA ILE A 47 -0.57 -8.31 -8.00
C ILE A 47 0.17 -9.54 -7.44
N GLN A 48 0.35 -9.61 -6.11
CA GLN A 48 1.29 -10.55 -5.49
C GLN A 48 0.91 -10.97 -4.07
N GLU A 49 1.51 -12.06 -3.64
CA GLU A 49 1.55 -12.51 -2.26
C GLU A 49 3.01 -12.58 -1.81
N ILE A 50 3.29 -12.06 -0.63
CA ILE A 50 4.63 -12.00 -0.06
C ILE A 50 4.59 -12.55 1.36
N ARG A 51 5.55 -13.39 1.69
CA ARG A 51 5.73 -13.94 3.03
C ARG A 51 7.11 -13.56 3.56
N GLY A 52 7.11 -13.03 4.77
CA GLY A 52 8.32 -12.62 5.46
C GLY A 52 8.77 -11.21 5.14
N MET A 53 9.46 -10.65 6.10
CA MET A 53 9.89 -9.26 6.12
C MET A 53 10.94 -8.94 5.03
N ALA A 54 11.84 -9.87 4.74
CA ALA A 54 12.91 -9.66 3.76
C ALA A 54 12.37 -9.41 2.34
N ASP A 55 11.41 -10.25 1.91
CA ASP A 55 10.79 -10.12 0.58
C ASP A 55 9.89 -8.89 0.50
N PHE A 56 9.22 -8.53 1.61
CA PHE A 56 8.42 -7.31 1.70
C PHE A 56 9.32 -6.07 1.59
N ALA A 57 10.42 -6.00 2.32
CA ALA A 57 11.37 -4.91 2.24
C ALA A 57 11.94 -4.76 0.80
N ALA A 58 12.29 -5.87 0.15
CA ALA A 58 12.74 -5.86 -1.24
C ALA A 58 11.67 -5.34 -2.21
N MET A 59 10.38 -5.64 -1.97
CA MET A 59 9.26 -5.10 -2.76
C MET A 59 9.13 -3.59 -2.57
N THR A 60 9.19 -3.08 -1.34
CA THR A 60 9.12 -1.64 -1.07
C THR A 60 10.26 -0.86 -1.71
N GLU A 61 11.47 -1.41 -1.72
CA GLU A 61 12.61 -0.82 -2.44
C GLU A 61 12.40 -0.77 -3.96
N ARG A 62 11.83 -1.84 -4.56
CA ARG A 62 11.51 -1.84 -5.99
C ARG A 62 10.48 -0.77 -6.33
N LEU A 63 9.45 -0.61 -5.50
CA LEU A 63 8.44 0.43 -5.68
C LEU A 63 9.08 1.82 -5.61
N ALA A 64 9.90 2.08 -4.61
CA ALA A 64 10.61 3.34 -4.44
C ALA A 64 11.49 3.68 -5.66
N ARG A 65 12.23 2.70 -6.18
CA ARG A 65 13.09 2.91 -7.36
C ARG A 65 12.34 3.17 -8.67
N ARG A 66 11.13 2.61 -8.83
CA ARG A 66 10.30 2.78 -10.04
C ARG A 66 9.48 4.05 -10.02
N SER A 67 9.22 4.60 -8.85
CA SER A 67 8.43 5.81 -8.67
C SER A 67 9.32 7.04 -8.89
N ARG A 68 8.81 8.04 -9.64
CA ARG A 68 9.41 9.36 -9.76
C ARG A 68 8.94 10.24 -8.63
N ASP A 69 7.65 10.20 -8.36
CA ASP A 69 6.98 10.89 -7.29
C ASP A 69 5.82 10.02 -6.81
N LEU A 70 5.61 10.00 -5.51
CA LEU A 70 4.56 9.21 -4.91
C LEU A 70 3.91 10.02 -3.79
N LYS A 71 2.65 10.38 -3.99
CA LYS A 71 1.82 11.08 -3.01
C LYS A 71 0.81 10.11 -2.42
N TYR A 72 0.63 10.18 -1.12
CA TYR A 72 -0.27 9.31 -0.38
C TYR A 72 -1.20 10.13 0.51
N VAL A 73 -2.50 9.88 0.41
CA VAL A 73 -3.53 10.55 1.19
C VAL A 73 -4.34 9.49 1.93
N ILE A 74 -4.48 9.63 3.23
CA ILE A 74 -5.36 8.80 4.05
C ILE A 74 -6.69 9.53 4.19
N HIS A 75 -7.77 8.91 3.74
CA HIS A 75 -9.12 9.48 3.82
C HIS A 75 -9.79 9.15 5.15
N CYS A 76 -9.71 7.90 5.58
CA CYS A 76 -10.17 7.48 6.89
C CYS A 76 -9.42 6.26 7.39
N ALA A 77 -9.44 6.05 8.69
CA ALA A 77 -8.90 4.85 9.30
C ALA A 77 -9.67 4.51 10.59
N THR A 78 -9.83 3.23 10.86
CA THR A 78 -10.48 2.73 12.06
C THR A 78 -9.73 1.52 12.61
N MET A 79 -9.84 1.30 13.90
CA MET A 79 -9.23 0.17 14.62
C MET A 79 -10.25 -0.46 15.55
N ASP A 80 -10.37 -1.77 15.46
CA ASP A 80 -11.15 -2.60 16.38
C ASP A 80 -10.28 -3.76 16.87
N GLY A 81 -9.89 -3.69 18.15
CA GLY A 81 -8.93 -4.64 18.70
C GLY A 81 -7.62 -4.64 17.93
N ASN A 82 -7.27 -5.78 17.36
CA ASN A 82 -6.05 -5.97 16.57
C ASN A 82 -6.23 -5.76 15.06
N LEU A 83 -7.43 -5.34 14.64
CA LEU A 83 -7.78 -5.16 13.24
C LEU A 83 -7.85 -3.68 12.89
N ILE A 84 -7.15 -3.28 11.84
CA ILE A 84 -7.16 -1.90 11.35
C ILE A 84 -7.59 -1.89 9.88
N PHE A 85 -8.45 -0.93 9.53
CA PHE A 85 -8.78 -0.59 8.14
C PHE A 85 -8.36 0.84 7.86
N VAL A 86 -7.72 1.04 6.71
CA VAL A 86 -7.28 2.36 6.25
C VAL A 86 -7.71 2.54 4.81
N GLU A 87 -8.52 3.57 4.53
CA GLU A 87 -8.85 3.99 3.17
C GLU A 87 -7.85 5.05 2.71
N TRP A 88 -7.29 4.87 1.53
CA TRP A 88 -6.23 5.71 1.01
C TRP A 88 -6.34 5.97 -0.50
N GLU A 89 -5.70 7.04 -0.93
CA GLU A 89 -5.44 7.36 -2.32
C GLU A 89 -3.92 7.50 -2.52
N MET A 90 -3.39 6.81 -3.50
CA MET A 90 -1.99 6.87 -3.89
C MET A 90 -1.86 7.38 -5.32
N VAL A 91 -1.19 8.53 -5.50
CA VAL A 91 -0.86 9.06 -6.82
C VAL A 91 0.58 8.68 -7.13
N ILE A 92 0.76 7.82 -8.11
CA ILE A 92 2.07 7.33 -8.51
C ILE A 92 2.45 7.93 -9.86
N SER A 93 3.58 8.62 -9.90
CA SER A 93 4.22 9.04 -11.13
C SER A 93 5.37 8.09 -11.45
N TYR A 94 5.17 7.24 -12.45
CA TYR A 94 6.18 6.29 -12.89
C TYR A 94 7.20 6.95 -13.83
N LYS A 95 8.40 6.40 -13.88
CA LYS A 95 9.44 6.83 -14.82
C LYS A 95 9.09 6.49 -16.28
N LYS A 96 8.31 5.42 -16.51
CA LYS A 96 8.02 4.86 -17.84
C LYS A 96 6.54 4.76 -18.19
N PHE A 97 5.62 5.07 -17.26
CA PHE A 97 4.17 4.96 -17.46
C PHE A 97 3.47 6.25 -17.06
N PRO A 98 2.23 6.47 -17.52
CA PRO A 98 1.43 7.60 -17.09
C PRO A 98 1.24 7.65 -15.58
N THR A 99 1.09 8.85 -15.03
CA THR A 99 0.67 9.05 -13.64
C THR A 99 -0.70 8.43 -13.41
N SER A 100 -0.84 7.67 -12.34
CA SER A 100 -2.08 6.98 -11.97
C SER A 100 -2.48 7.33 -10.55
N SER A 101 -3.76 7.60 -10.33
CA SER A 101 -4.37 7.65 -9.00
C SER A 101 -4.97 6.30 -8.70
N VAL A 102 -4.56 5.69 -7.61
CA VAL A 102 -5.02 4.39 -7.14
C VAL A 102 -5.75 4.59 -5.83
N TYR A 103 -7.01 4.18 -5.77
CA TYR A 103 -7.82 4.20 -4.56
C TYR A 103 -7.87 2.81 -3.95
N GLY A 104 -7.66 2.72 -2.66
CA GLY A 104 -7.63 1.43 -2.01
C GLY A 104 -7.94 1.46 -0.53
N THR A 105 -8.05 0.27 0.00
CA THR A 105 -8.21 0.01 1.43
C THR A 105 -7.22 -1.06 1.85
N SER A 106 -6.54 -0.83 2.95
CA SER A 106 -5.70 -1.84 3.58
C SER A 106 -6.40 -2.41 4.81
N ARG A 107 -6.47 -3.74 4.88
CA ARG A 107 -6.81 -4.47 6.10
C ARG A 107 -5.52 -4.94 6.75
N ILE A 108 -5.32 -4.56 7.98
CA ILE A 108 -4.10 -4.84 8.75
C ILE A 108 -4.47 -5.60 10.02
N THR A 109 -3.75 -6.68 10.28
CA THR A 109 -3.89 -7.45 11.52
C THR A 109 -2.62 -7.30 12.34
N LEU A 110 -2.77 -6.98 13.62
CA LEU A 110 -1.68 -6.86 14.56
C LEU A 110 -1.54 -8.13 15.43
N ARG A 111 -0.30 -8.50 15.70
CA ARG A 111 0.09 -9.46 16.74
C ARG A 111 1.06 -8.76 17.68
N GLU A 112 0.68 -8.56 18.94
CA GLU A 112 1.49 -7.86 19.95
C GLU A 112 1.99 -6.46 19.48
N GLY A 113 1.15 -5.74 18.72
CA GLY A 113 1.47 -4.42 18.18
C GLY A 113 2.32 -4.42 16.88
N LYS A 114 2.72 -5.58 16.37
CA LYS A 114 3.39 -5.72 15.07
C LYS A 114 2.40 -6.09 13.98
N ILE A 115 2.62 -5.58 12.78
CA ILE A 115 1.82 -5.96 11.60
C ILE A 115 2.23 -7.35 11.16
N ILE A 116 1.34 -8.34 11.37
CA ILE A 116 1.54 -9.74 10.97
C ILE A 116 0.87 -10.05 9.62
N GLU A 117 -0.18 -9.30 9.28
CA GLU A 117 -0.87 -9.44 8.00
C GLU A 117 -1.27 -8.06 7.49
N GLN A 118 -1.05 -7.82 6.21
CA GLN A 118 -1.57 -6.67 5.49
C GLN A 118 -2.13 -7.12 4.16
N ARG A 119 -3.37 -6.76 3.89
CA ARG A 119 -4.02 -7.00 2.62
C ARG A 119 -4.53 -5.69 2.03
N ASP A 120 -4.01 -5.35 0.85
CA ASP A 120 -4.39 -4.16 0.12
C ASP A 120 -5.41 -4.52 -0.96
N TYR A 121 -6.54 -3.81 -0.95
CA TYR A 121 -7.61 -3.91 -1.93
C TYR A 121 -7.64 -2.63 -2.75
N TYR A 122 -7.46 -2.74 -4.05
CA TYR A 122 -7.56 -1.61 -4.97
C TYR A 122 -8.01 -2.08 -6.36
N ASP A 123 -8.54 -1.16 -7.15
CA ASP A 123 -8.98 -1.46 -8.51
C ASP A 123 -7.82 -1.37 -9.50
N LEU A 124 -7.10 -2.49 -9.68
CA LEU A 124 -6.01 -2.59 -10.63
C LEU A 124 -6.45 -2.23 -12.06
N TRP A 125 -7.66 -2.62 -12.45
CA TRP A 125 -8.17 -2.39 -13.80
C TRP A 125 -8.63 -0.96 -14.00
N GLY A 126 -9.50 -0.47 -13.13
CA GLY A 126 -10.06 0.87 -13.21
C GLY A 126 -9.04 1.98 -12.99
N ASP A 127 -8.13 1.78 -12.04
CA ASP A 127 -7.19 2.83 -11.63
C ASP A 127 -5.84 2.79 -12.38
N ILE A 128 -5.37 1.59 -12.76
CA ILE A 128 -4.07 1.45 -13.41
C ILE A 128 -4.22 1.14 -14.91
N ILE A 129 -4.90 0.06 -15.26
CA ILE A 129 -4.99 -0.38 -16.66
C ILE A 129 -5.81 0.58 -17.51
N ASP A 130 -6.83 1.22 -16.93
CA ASP A 130 -7.64 2.24 -17.60
C ASP A 130 -6.84 3.48 -18.01
N ASN A 131 -5.68 3.72 -17.41
CA ASN A 131 -4.75 4.79 -17.79
C ASN A 131 -3.83 4.40 -18.96
N ILE A 132 -3.88 3.16 -19.46
CA ILE A 132 -3.12 2.72 -20.62
C ILE A 132 -3.98 2.94 -21.89
N PRO A 133 -3.64 3.92 -22.77
CA PRO A 133 -4.56 4.45 -23.78
C PRO A 133 -5.15 3.40 -24.74
N PHE A 134 -4.37 2.40 -25.14
CA PHE A 134 -4.82 1.38 -26.10
C PHE A 134 -5.57 0.22 -25.43
N LEU A 135 -5.37 -0.04 -24.14
CA LEU A 135 -6.10 -1.08 -23.39
C LEU A 135 -7.47 -0.62 -22.92
N LYS A 136 -7.58 0.66 -22.55
CA LYS A 136 -8.80 1.26 -21.97
C LYS A 136 -10.07 0.93 -22.76
N LYS A 137 -10.10 1.25 -24.06
CA LYS A 137 -11.31 1.09 -24.89
C LYS A 137 -11.73 -0.36 -25.05
N GLY A 138 -10.78 -1.26 -25.30
CA GLY A 138 -11.04 -2.70 -25.47
C GLY A 138 -11.55 -3.34 -24.17
N TYR A 139 -10.87 -3.10 -23.08
CA TYR A 139 -11.24 -3.59 -21.76
C TYR A 139 -12.64 -3.09 -21.33
N ARG A 140 -12.89 -1.79 -21.41
CA ARG A 140 -14.19 -1.22 -21.02
C ARG A 140 -15.35 -1.75 -21.85
N ARG A 141 -15.16 -1.91 -23.17
CA ARG A 141 -16.16 -2.54 -24.05
C ARG A 141 -16.44 -3.99 -23.65
N PHE A 142 -15.41 -4.77 -23.40
CA PHE A 142 -15.54 -6.15 -22.96
C PHE A 142 -16.30 -6.25 -21.63
N MET A 143 -15.89 -5.49 -20.61
CA MET A 143 -16.50 -5.54 -19.29
C MET A 143 -17.97 -5.11 -19.33
N LYS A 144 -18.28 -4.02 -20.04
CA LYS A 144 -19.68 -3.54 -20.18
C LYS A 144 -20.55 -4.56 -20.92
N LYS A 145 -20.04 -5.25 -21.91
CA LYS A 145 -20.78 -6.28 -22.66
C LYS A 145 -21.07 -7.52 -21.82
N ARG A 146 -20.17 -7.87 -20.90
CA ARG A 146 -20.25 -9.12 -20.12
C ARG A 146 -20.90 -8.98 -18.77
N PHE A 147 -20.73 -7.84 -18.12
CA PHE A 147 -21.06 -7.63 -16.70
C PHE A 147 -21.86 -6.34 -16.44
N GLY A 148 -21.98 -5.45 -17.42
CA GLY A 148 -22.71 -4.18 -17.31
C GLY A 148 -24.16 -4.24 -17.71
#